data_2cf024da07ac2b0b1c39007cdd87d18d
#
_entry.id   2cf024da07ac2b0b1c39007cdd87d18d
#
_cell.length_a   1.000
_cell.length_b   1.000
_cell.length_c   1.000
_cell.angle_alpha   90.00
_cell.angle_beta   90.00
_cell.angle_gamma   90.00
#
_symmetry.space_group_name_H-M   'P 1'
#
loop_
_entity.id
_entity.type
_entity.pdbx_description
1 polymer ?
#
loop_
_entity_poly.entity_id
_entity_poly.type
_entity_poly.pdbx_seq_one_letter_code
_entity_poly.pdbx_strand_id
1 'polypeptide(L)'
;KAVITVQYEQIPELEEIWAECGGNGDAAEKYGRSPAQLLYYILKRIFSRVLVELDQIQAQIDKAEEEVFAGREKEILTDITILKRDVLDFSRAIKPQRMTLESLLEEGPELYGVESRPFLKALLSEYNRVANLLENHKEALDALYDTTSSQIARKTNEIMRVFTILAFITFIPTVVANIYGMNVVNIPFAEHPIAFWIVIGFMIITTVAIY
;
A
#
# COMPACT_ATOMS: atom_id res chain seq x y z
N LYS A 1 -11.65 29.61 32.94
CA LYS A 1 -11.55 28.34 32.22
C LYS A 1 -10.15 28.25 31.63
N ALA A 2 -9.52 27.06 31.58
CA ALA A 2 -8.18 26.84 31.12
C ALA A 2 -8.13 25.59 30.22
N VAL A 3 -7.13 25.52 29.35
CA VAL A 3 -6.76 24.31 28.59
C VAL A 3 -5.54 23.72 29.29
N ILE A 4 -5.58 22.45 29.59
CA ILE A 4 -4.46 21.68 30.16
C ILE A 4 -4.05 20.65 29.11
N THR A 5 -2.79 20.69 28.70
CA THR A 5 -2.19 19.72 27.78
C THR A 5 -1.25 18.81 28.57
N VAL A 6 -1.32 17.50 28.29
CA VAL A 6 -0.41 16.50 28.84
C VAL A 6 0.26 15.80 27.66
N GLN A 7 1.57 15.78 27.66
CA GLN A 7 2.38 15.16 26.61
C GLN A 7 3.42 14.22 27.23
N TYR A 8 3.66 13.09 26.59
CA TYR A 8 4.70 12.13 27.00
C TYR A 8 6.03 12.39 26.30
N GLU A 9 5.97 13.01 25.12
CA GLU A 9 7.11 13.43 24.32
C GLU A 9 6.95 14.89 23.92
N GLN A 10 8.05 15.54 23.55
CA GLN A 10 8.01 16.93 23.07
C GLN A 10 7.28 17.00 21.73
N ILE A 11 6.27 17.84 21.66
CA ILE A 11 5.50 18.12 20.45
C ILE A 11 5.89 19.52 19.96
N PRO A 12 6.69 19.64 18.89
CA PRO A 12 7.21 20.92 18.41
C PRO A 12 6.11 21.97 18.17
N GLU A 13 4.96 21.54 17.68
CA GLU A 13 3.81 22.38 17.39
C GLU A 13 3.22 23.04 18.64
N LEU A 14 3.30 22.36 19.79
CA LEU A 14 2.88 22.93 21.08
C LEU A 14 3.92 23.92 21.62
N GLU A 15 5.20 23.59 21.48
CA GLU A 15 6.29 24.48 21.92
C GLU A 15 6.29 25.79 21.12
N GLU A 16 6.05 25.72 19.83
CA GLU A 16 5.92 26.88 18.95
C GLU A 16 4.77 27.80 19.40
N ILE A 17 3.57 27.24 19.65
CA ILE A 17 2.43 28.02 20.16
C ILE A 17 2.76 28.63 21.52
N TRP A 18 3.43 27.87 22.39
CA TRP A 18 3.84 28.35 23.71
C TRP A 18 4.84 29.51 23.61
N ALA A 19 5.83 29.39 22.74
CA ALA A 19 6.81 30.45 22.48
C ALA A 19 6.16 31.72 21.88
N GLU A 20 5.22 31.55 20.92
CA GLU A 20 4.43 32.64 20.35
C GLU A 20 3.61 33.37 21.43
N CYS A 21 2.97 32.63 22.34
CA CYS A 21 2.20 33.22 23.46
C CYS A 21 3.06 33.99 24.48
N GLY A 22 4.32 33.56 24.68
CA GLY A 22 5.25 34.22 25.62
C GLY A 22 5.97 35.44 25.07
N GLY A 23 6.00 35.63 23.73
CA GLY A 23 6.86 36.60 23.06
C GLY A 23 6.21 37.94 22.66
N ASN A 24 4.91 37.97 22.34
CA ASN A 24 4.24 39.17 21.82
C ASN A 24 2.79 39.28 22.28
N GLY A 25 2.38 40.50 22.70
CA GLY A 25 0.99 40.78 23.10
C GLY A 25 -0.07 40.46 22.04
N ASP A 26 0.26 40.53 20.74
CA ASP A 26 -0.64 40.19 19.60
C ASP A 26 -0.97 38.69 19.56
N ALA A 27 -0.03 37.84 19.96
CA ALA A 27 -0.27 36.38 20.01
C ALA A 27 -1.23 36.02 21.16
N ALA A 28 -1.11 36.70 22.32
CA ALA A 28 -2.07 36.54 23.41
C ALA A 28 -3.49 36.98 22.99
N GLU A 29 -3.63 38.00 22.17
CA GLU A 29 -4.92 38.42 21.64
C GLU A 29 -5.48 37.41 20.61
N LYS A 30 -4.62 36.81 19.77
CA LYS A 30 -4.99 35.78 18.78
C LYS A 30 -5.44 34.48 19.43
N TYR A 31 -4.72 33.99 20.44
CA TYR A 31 -4.94 32.69 21.07
C TYR A 31 -5.76 32.75 22.35
N GLY A 32 -5.79 33.90 23.02
CA GLY A 32 -6.25 34.06 24.41
C GLY A 32 -7.73 34.42 24.59
N ARG A 33 -8.50 34.62 23.51
CA ARG A 33 -9.91 35.07 23.62
C ARG A 33 -10.82 34.02 24.25
N SER A 34 -10.59 32.71 23.99
CA SER A 34 -11.32 31.63 24.66
C SER A 34 -10.51 30.35 24.69
N PRO A 35 -10.74 29.42 25.67
CA PRO A 35 -10.11 28.12 25.71
C PRO A 35 -10.42 27.27 24.45
N ALA A 36 -11.61 27.38 23.88
CA ALA A 36 -11.99 26.67 22.66
C ALA A 36 -11.20 27.15 21.44
N GLN A 37 -10.93 28.46 21.36
CA GLN A 37 -10.10 29.04 20.30
C GLN A 37 -8.65 28.58 20.41
N LEU A 38 -8.10 28.56 21.61
CA LEU A 38 -6.73 28.04 21.86
C LEU A 38 -6.65 26.54 21.45
N LEU A 39 -7.61 25.73 21.90
CA LEU A 39 -7.69 24.32 21.53
C LEU A 39 -7.77 24.13 20.01
N TYR A 40 -8.58 24.96 19.32
CA TYR A 40 -8.65 24.93 17.86
C TYR A 40 -7.29 25.18 17.20
N TYR A 41 -6.55 26.19 17.63
CA TYR A 41 -5.24 26.50 17.04
C TYR A 41 -4.21 25.40 17.31
N ILE A 42 -4.21 24.82 18.51
CA ILE A 42 -3.33 23.70 18.87
C ILE A 42 -3.62 22.51 17.95
N LEU A 43 -4.87 22.06 17.89
CA LEU A 43 -5.22 20.87 17.10
C LEU A 43 -5.12 21.12 15.60
N LYS A 44 -5.45 22.32 15.13
CA LYS A 44 -5.23 22.70 13.73
C LYS A 44 -3.76 22.59 13.33
N ARG A 45 -2.83 23.04 14.18
CA ARG A 45 -1.39 22.95 13.90
C ARG A 45 -0.92 21.50 13.86
N ILE A 46 -1.40 20.67 14.79
CA ILE A 46 -1.13 19.23 14.80
C ILE A 46 -1.69 18.56 13.52
N PHE A 47 -2.94 18.82 13.17
CA PHE A 47 -3.51 18.26 11.92
C PHE A 47 -2.79 18.76 10.67
N SER A 48 -2.34 20.01 10.64
CA SER A 48 -1.52 20.51 9.52
C SER A 48 -0.20 19.75 9.39
N ARG A 49 0.44 19.37 10.50
CA ARG A 49 1.63 18.52 10.48
C ARG A 49 1.31 17.11 9.97
N VAL A 50 0.22 16.53 10.45
CA VAL A 50 -0.25 15.23 9.98
C VAL A 50 -0.51 15.25 8.46
N LEU A 51 -1.07 16.33 7.91
CA LEU A 51 -1.28 16.46 6.46
C LEU A 51 0.03 16.45 5.68
N VAL A 52 1.08 17.08 6.19
CA VAL A 52 2.41 17.05 5.57
C VAL A 52 2.99 15.62 5.54
N GLU A 53 2.83 14.87 6.63
CA GLU A 53 3.25 13.46 6.66
C GLU A 53 2.42 12.59 5.68
N LEU A 54 1.12 12.86 5.55
CA LEU A 54 0.27 12.17 4.58
C LEU A 54 0.65 12.50 3.13
N ASP A 55 1.05 13.73 2.84
CA ASP A 55 1.57 14.10 1.51
C ASP A 55 2.88 13.35 1.19
N GLN A 56 3.74 13.11 2.18
CA GLN A 56 4.95 12.28 2.01
C GLN A 56 4.60 10.81 1.75
N ILE A 57 3.59 10.28 2.45
CA ILE A 57 3.09 8.92 2.21
C ILE A 57 2.53 8.83 0.78
N GLN A 58 1.76 9.82 0.32
CA GLN A 58 1.27 9.87 -1.05
C GLN A 58 2.41 9.80 -2.07
N ALA A 59 3.46 10.59 -1.89
CA ALA A 59 4.62 10.55 -2.78
C ALA A 59 5.32 9.17 -2.80
N GLN A 60 5.31 8.45 -1.69
CA GLN A 60 5.83 7.08 -1.63
C GLN A 60 4.91 6.08 -2.32
N ILE A 61 3.59 6.25 -2.24
CA ILE A 61 2.60 5.45 -2.97
C ILE A 61 2.80 5.64 -4.48
N ASP A 62 2.90 6.89 -4.94
CA ASP A 62 3.10 7.23 -6.36
C ASP A 62 4.39 6.61 -6.90
N LYS A 63 5.48 6.68 -6.12
CA LYS A 63 6.74 6.04 -6.46
C LYS A 63 6.62 4.51 -6.53
N ALA A 64 5.92 3.90 -5.57
CA ALA A 64 5.71 2.47 -5.57
C ALA A 64 4.90 2.02 -6.80
N GLU A 65 3.90 2.81 -7.21
CA GLU A 65 3.13 2.57 -8.42
C GLU A 65 4.02 2.61 -9.68
N GLU A 66 4.87 3.61 -9.82
CA GLU A 66 5.85 3.71 -10.92
C GLU A 66 6.78 2.48 -10.98
N GLU A 67 7.27 2.00 -9.83
CA GLU A 67 8.13 0.83 -9.73
C GLU A 67 7.41 -0.46 -10.17
N VAL A 68 6.15 -0.63 -9.81
CA VAL A 68 5.31 -1.75 -10.25
C VAL A 68 5.15 -1.74 -11.78
N PHE A 69 4.86 -0.57 -12.36
CA PHE A 69 4.76 -0.45 -13.83
C PHE A 69 6.10 -0.60 -14.56
N ALA A 70 7.21 -0.30 -13.89
CA ALA A 70 8.57 -0.53 -14.42
C ALA A 70 8.99 -2.02 -14.38
N GLY A 71 8.18 -2.90 -13.82
CA GLY A 71 8.42 -4.35 -13.80
C GLY A 71 9.25 -4.84 -12.60
N ARG A 72 9.37 -4.03 -11.53
CA ARG A 72 10.10 -4.36 -10.30
C ARG A 72 9.18 -4.84 -9.17
N GLU A 73 8.11 -5.56 -9.49
CA GLU A 73 7.02 -5.92 -8.58
C GLU A 73 7.50 -6.68 -7.34
N LYS A 74 8.52 -7.54 -7.47
CA LYS A 74 9.01 -8.35 -6.36
C LYS A 74 9.73 -7.53 -5.29
N GLU A 75 10.46 -6.51 -5.73
CA GLU A 75 11.26 -5.66 -4.85
C GLU A 75 10.36 -4.72 -4.06
N ILE A 76 9.37 -4.13 -4.74
CA ILE A 76 8.50 -3.11 -4.16
C ILE A 76 7.38 -3.67 -3.26
N LEU A 77 7.03 -4.98 -3.37
CA LEU A 77 5.95 -5.57 -2.58
C LEU A 77 6.16 -5.43 -1.07
N THR A 78 7.42 -5.49 -0.63
CA THR A 78 7.78 -5.28 0.77
C THR A 78 7.53 -3.83 1.20
N ASP A 79 7.91 -2.87 0.35
CA ASP A 79 7.72 -1.44 0.65
C ASP A 79 6.23 -1.08 0.70
N ILE A 80 5.41 -1.60 -0.23
CA ILE A 80 3.95 -1.46 -0.19
C ILE A 80 3.39 -2.01 1.13
N THR A 81 3.89 -3.14 1.61
CA THR A 81 3.44 -3.74 2.87
C THR A 81 3.81 -2.87 4.08
N ILE A 82 4.99 -2.25 4.08
CA ILE A 82 5.43 -1.32 5.12
C ILE A 82 4.55 -0.07 5.11
N LEU A 83 4.36 0.56 3.96
CA LEU A 83 3.49 1.73 3.81
C LEU A 83 2.05 1.44 4.27
N LYS A 84 1.52 0.28 3.92
CA LYS A 84 0.20 -0.16 4.37
C LYS A 84 0.11 -0.25 5.89
N ARG A 85 1.15 -0.79 6.55
CA ARG A 85 1.21 -0.84 8.00
C ARG A 85 1.25 0.56 8.62
N ASP A 86 2.07 1.45 8.07
CA ASP A 86 2.19 2.82 8.56
C ASP A 86 0.86 3.58 8.46
N VAL A 87 0.15 3.48 7.32
CA VAL A 87 -1.19 4.07 7.14
C VAL A 87 -2.21 3.46 8.11
N LEU A 88 -2.14 2.15 8.39
CA LEU A 88 -3.01 1.50 9.37
C LEU A 88 -2.74 1.98 10.79
N ASP A 89 -1.47 2.20 11.17
CA ASP A 89 -1.09 2.71 12.48
C ASP A 89 -1.55 4.16 12.66
N PHE A 90 -1.40 5.01 11.64
CA PHE A 90 -2.02 6.34 11.61
C PHE A 90 -3.55 6.29 11.78
N SER A 91 -4.21 5.40 11.03
CA SER A 91 -5.67 5.24 11.13
C SER A 91 -6.13 4.82 12.51
N ARG A 92 -5.38 3.96 13.20
CA ARG A 92 -5.67 3.55 14.60
C ARG A 92 -5.57 4.70 15.58
N ALA A 93 -4.66 5.65 15.35
CA ALA A 93 -4.52 6.82 16.18
C ALA A 93 -5.60 7.89 15.90
N ILE A 94 -5.99 8.06 14.65
CA ILE A 94 -6.90 9.12 14.21
C ILE A 94 -8.39 8.73 14.39
N LYS A 95 -8.80 7.53 13.98
CA LYS A 95 -10.23 7.12 13.98
C LYS A 95 -10.96 7.31 15.31
N PRO A 96 -10.38 6.97 16.47
CA PRO A 96 -11.07 7.15 17.75
C PRO A 96 -11.35 8.61 18.12
N GLN A 97 -10.58 9.56 17.59
CA GLN A 97 -10.73 10.98 17.89
C GLN A 97 -12.06 11.57 17.40
N ARG A 98 -12.70 10.92 16.42
CA ARG A 98 -13.96 11.37 15.83
C ARG A 98 -15.04 11.58 16.90
N MET A 99 -15.28 10.56 17.72
CA MET A 99 -16.31 10.62 18.76
C MET A 99 -16.06 11.78 19.74
N THR A 100 -14.80 11.97 20.13
CA THR A 100 -14.39 13.06 21.03
C THR A 100 -14.65 14.43 20.41
N LEU A 101 -14.34 14.61 19.12
CA LEU A 101 -14.56 15.88 18.42
C LEU A 101 -16.04 16.16 18.14
N GLU A 102 -16.83 15.13 17.84
CA GLU A 102 -18.29 15.25 17.69
C GLU A 102 -18.94 15.62 19.02
N SER A 103 -18.61 14.93 20.12
CA SER A 103 -19.09 15.28 21.46
C SER A 103 -18.66 16.68 21.89
N LEU A 104 -17.43 17.08 21.56
CA LEU A 104 -16.95 18.44 21.83
C LEU A 104 -17.71 19.50 21.01
N LEU A 105 -18.13 19.20 19.81
CA LEU A 105 -18.96 20.10 18.99
C LEU A 105 -20.38 20.25 19.54
N GLU A 106 -20.95 19.19 20.10
CA GLU A 106 -22.30 19.20 20.67
C GLU A 106 -22.34 19.90 22.04
N GLU A 107 -21.48 19.52 22.96
CA GLU A 107 -21.50 19.98 24.35
C GLU A 107 -20.59 21.20 24.60
N GLY A 108 -19.59 21.42 23.74
CA GLY A 108 -18.61 22.50 23.88
C GLY A 108 -19.23 23.90 23.95
N PRO A 109 -20.28 24.26 23.18
CA PRO A 109 -20.94 25.55 23.28
C PRO A 109 -21.55 25.84 24.67
N GLU A 110 -22.02 24.85 25.40
CA GLU A 110 -22.48 25.00 26.78
C GLU A 110 -21.33 25.33 27.77
N LEU A 111 -20.18 24.73 27.50
CA LEU A 111 -19.00 24.90 28.36
C LEU A 111 -18.20 26.18 28.04
N TYR A 112 -18.02 26.51 26.78
CA TYR A 112 -17.12 27.56 26.29
C TYR A 112 -17.80 28.80 25.77
N GLY A 113 -19.13 28.77 25.61
CA GLY A 113 -19.94 29.83 24.98
C GLY A 113 -20.29 29.50 23.52
N VAL A 114 -21.40 30.04 23.04
CA VAL A 114 -21.94 29.80 21.68
C VAL A 114 -20.95 30.23 20.59
N GLU A 115 -20.13 31.23 20.85
CA GLU A 115 -19.05 31.72 19.99
C GLU A 115 -17.94 30.68 19.73
N SER A 116 -17.86 29.59 20.52
CA SER A 116 -16.92 28.50 20.31
C SER A 116 -17.32 27.58 19.15
N ARG A 117 -18.61 27.52 18.81
CA ARG A 117 -19.15 26.57 17.82
C ARG A 117 -18.48 26.62 16.43
N PRO A 118 -18.17 27.79 15.85
CA PRO A 118 -17.44 27.85 14.57
C PRO A 118 -16.06 27.21 14.63
N PHE A 119 -15.32 27.39 15.72
CA PHE A 119 -13.97 26.82 15.92
C PHE A 119 -14.03 25.28 16.05
N LEU A 120 -15.00 24.77 16.81
CA LEU A 120 -15.18 23.33 17.00
C LEU A 120 -15.65 22.66 15.71
N LYS A 121 -16.53 23.33 14.94
CA LYS A 121 -16.95 22.85 13.62
C LYS A 121 -15.78 22.82 12.62
N ALA A 122 -14.94 23.85 12.61
CA ALA A 122 -13.75 23.90 11.77
C ALA A 122 -12.76 22.79 12.15
N LEU A 123 -12.61 22.50 13.43
CA LEU A 123 -11.76 21.41 13.92
C LEU A 123 -12.23 20.04 13.43
N LEU A 124 -13.54 19.77 13.51
CA LEU A 124 -14.12 18.52 12.98
C LEU A 124 -13.92 18.42 11.44
N SER A 125 -13.95 19.55 10.74
CA SER A 125 -13.66 19.60 9.30
C SER A 125 -12.21 19.24 8.98
N GLU A 126 -11.25 19.75 9.74
CA GLU A 126 -9.83 19.38 9.59
C GLU A 126 -9.59 17.88 9.90
N TYR A 127 -10.21 17.37 10.96
CA TYR A 127 -10.21 15.95 11.27
C TYR A 127 -10.74 15.11 10.10
N ASN A 128 -11.92 15.46 9.56
CA ASN A 128 -12.52 14.73 8.45
C ASN A 128 -11.62 14.73 7.21
N ARG A 129 -10.90 15.83 6.95
CA ARG A 129 -9.92 15.90 5.85
C ARG A 129 -8.80 14.89 6.04
N VAL A 130 -8.21 14.82 7.22
CA VAL A 130 -7.16 13.85 7.56
C VAL A 130 -7.67 12.41 7.47
N ALA A 131 -8.86 12.13 8.04
CA ALA A 131 -9.46 10.81 8.04
C ALA A 131 -9.78 10.31 6.62
N ASN A 132 -10.28 11.19 5.75
CA ASN A 132 -10.56 10.85 4.35
C ASN A 132 -9.28 10.58 3.56
N LEU A 133 -8.22 11.37 3.75
CA LEU A 133 -6.92 11.12 3.11
C LEU A 133 -6.35 9.77 3.53
N LEU A 134 -6.39 9.44 4.83
CA LEU A 134 -5.96 8.13 5.32
C LEU A 134 -6.74 6.97 4.70
N GLU A 135 -8.06 7.10 4.55
CA GLU A 135 -8.86 6.05 3.92
C GLU A 135 -8.52 5.92 2.42
N ASN A 136 -8.34 7.04 1.71
CA ASN A 136 -7.91 7.04 0.31
C ASN A 136 -6.53 6.39 0.14
N HIS A 137 -5.55 6.71 1.01
CA HIS A 137 -4.23 6.09 0.95
C HIS A 137 -4.29 4.58 1.22
N LYS A 138 -5.13 4.16 2.17
CA LYS A 138 -5.35 2.75 2.47
C LYS A 138 -5.93 2.02 1.24
N GLU A 139 -6.98 2.57 0.63
CA GLU A 139 -7.60 1.99 -0.57
C GLU A 139 -6.62 1.91 -1.74
N ALA A 140 -5.82 2.96 -1.96
CA ALA A 140 -4.78 2.98 -2.98
C ALA A 140 -3.72 1.90 -2.75
N LEU A 141 -3.25 1.75 -1.51
CA LEU A 141 -2.28 0.71 -1.14
C LEU A 141 -2.86 -0.71 -1.24
N ASP A 142 -4.13 -0.91 -0.89
CA ASP A 142 -4.82 -2.19 -1.05
C ASP A 142 -4.89 -2.56 -2.55
N ALA A 143 -5.32 -1.64 -3.41
CA ALA A 143 -5.38 -1.84 -4.85
C ALA A 143 -4.01 -2.09 -5.48
N LEU A 144 -2.98 -1.34 -5.05
CA LEU A 144 -1.61 -1.49 -5.51
C LEU A 144 -1.02 -2.85 -5.11
N TYR A 145 -1.26 -3.29 -3.88
CA TYR A 145 -0.85 -4.61 -3.39
C TYR A 145 -1.48 -5.74 -4.20
N ASP A 146 -2.79 -5.67 -4.44
CA ASP A 146 -3.53 -6.69 -5.21
C ASP A 146 -3.06 -6.74 -6.67
N THR A 147 -2.84 -5.57 -7.27
CA THR A 147 -2.31 -5.45 -8.64
C THR A 147 -0.91 -6.07 -8.73
N THR A 148 -0.02 -5.72 -7.80
CA THR A 148 1.36 -6.23 -7.74
C THR A 148 1.38 -7.74 -7.57
N SER A 149 0.59 -8.27 -6.65
CA SER A 149 0.47 -9.71 -6.39
C SER A 149 -0.05 -10.45 -7.61
N SER A 150 -1.05 -9.90 -8.30
CA SER A 150 -1.61 -10.46 -9.54
C SER A 150 -0.60 -10.47 -10.68
N GLN A 151 0.22 -9.43 -10.82
CA GLN A 151 1.30 -9.37 -11.82
C GLN A 151 2.38 -10.42 -11.55
N ILE A 152 2.80 -10.58 -10.29
CA ILE A 152 3.76 -11.63 -9.89
C ILE A 152 3.20 -13.01 -10.21
N ALA A 153 1.94 -13.29 -9.88
CA ALA A 153 1.29 -14.55 -10.17
C ALA A 153 1.22 -14.81 -11.68
N ARG A 154 0.89 -13.80 -12.49
CA ARG A 154 0.86 -13.90 -13.95
C ARG A 154 2.23 -14.21 -14.53
N LYS A 155 3.29 -13.48 -14.11
CA LYS A 155 4.67 -13.75 -14.53
C LYS A 155 5.12 -15.16 -14.14
N THR A 156 4.75 -15.61 -12.95
CA THR A 156 5.06 -16.97 -12.49
C THR A 156 4.36 -18.02 -13.37
N ASN A 157 3.09 -17.81 -13.70
CA ASN A 157 2.35 -18.70 -14.59
C ASN A 157 2.94 -18.75 -16.02
N GLU A 158 3.40 -17.60 -16.55
CA GLU A 158 4.09 -17.53 -17.83
C GLU A 158 5.39 -18.34 -17.82
N ILE A 159 6.18 -18.21 -16.77
CA ILE A 159 7.40 -19.00 -16.58
C ILE A 159 7.07 -20.50 -16.51
N MET A 160 6.07 -20.88 -15.70
CA MET A 160 5.64 -22.27 -15.58
C MET A 160 5.13 -22.85 -16.89
N ARG A 161 4.43 -22.03 -17.71
CA ARG A 161 4.02 -22.42 -19.05
C ARG A 161 5.22 -22.75 -19.93
N VAL A 162 6.23 -21.89 -19.94
CA VAL A 162 7.47 -22.10 -20.71
C VAL A 162 8.18 -23.38 -20.26
N PHE A 163 8.31 -23.58 -18.94
CA PHE A 163 8.90 -24.82 -18.39
C PHE A 163 8.12 -26.07 -18.78
N THR A 164 6.78 -25.98 -18.73
CA THR A 164 5.92 -27.11 -19.11
C THR A 164 6.10 -27.47 -20.58
N ILE A 165 6.09 -26.47 -21.47
CA ILE A 165 6.32 -26.69 -22.91
C ILE A 165 7.71 -27.31 -23.14
N LEU A 166 8.75 -26.77 -22.49
CA LEU A 166 10.11 -27.28 -22.61
C LEU A 166 10.22 -28.74 -22.11
N ALA A 167 9.54 -29.06 -21.01
CA ALA A 167 9.50 -30.41 -20.47
C ALA A 167 8.87 -31.41 -21.50
N PHE A 168 7.75 -31.05 -22.10
CA PHE A 168 7.11 -31.91 -23.11
C PHE A 168 7.94 -32.05 -24.39
N ILE A 169 8.55 -30.96 -24.87
CA ILE A 169 9.44 -30.98 -26.04
C ILE A 169 10.63 -31.91 -25.81
N THR A 170 11.17 -32.02 -24.61
CA THR A 170 12.31 -32.89 -24.29
C THR A 170 11.86 -34.30 -23.91
N PHE A 171 10.75 -34.46 -23.21
CA PHE A 171 10.29 -35.73 -22.66
C PHE A 171 9.87 -36.71 -23.76
N ILE A 172 9.07 -36.25 -24.75
CA ILE A 172 8.54 -37.15 -25.81
C ILE A 172 9.66 -37.76 -26.67
N PRO A 173 10.59 -36.97 -27.25
CA PRO A 173 11.74 -37.55 -27.94
C PRO A 173 12.58 -38.46 -27.07
N THR A 174 12.77 -38.12 -25.78
CA THR A 174 13.55 -38.96 -24.87
C THR A 174 12.89 -40.32 -24.65
N VAL A 175 11.57 -40.35 -24.44
CA VAL A 175 10.83 -41.64 -24.30
C VAL A 175 10.95 -42.50 -25.55
N VAL A 176 10.76 -41.88 -26.72
CA VAL A 176 10.87 -42.59 -28.00
C VAL A 176 12.30 -43.15 -28.21
N ALA A 177 13.32 -42.32 -27.97
CA ALA A 177 14.71 -42.72 -28.08
C ALA A 177 15.07 -43.86 -27.08
N ASN A 178 14.54 -43.79 -25.85
CA ASN A 178 14.75 -44.86 -24.87
C ASN A 178 14.09 -46.18 -25.27
N ILE A 179 12.86 -46.14 -25.82
CA ILE A 179 12.19 -47.36 -26.30
C ILE A 179 13.00 -48.01 -27.43
N TYR A 180 13.49 -47.24 -28.40
CA TYR A 180 14.30 -47.75 -29.51
C TYR A 180 15.74 -48.10 -29.09
N GLY A 181 16.22 -47.56 -27.97
CA GLY A 181 17.50 -47.90 -27.38
C GLY A 181 17.51 -49.13 -26.46
N MET A 182 16.32 -49.73 -26.22
CA MET A 182 16.24 -50.94 -25.38
C MET A 182 16.77 -52.15 -26.11
N ASN A 183 17.52 -53.02 -25.37
CA ASN A 183 18.02 -54.30 -25.87
C ASN A 183 16.91 -55.40 -25.81
N VAL A 184 15.78 -55.14 -26.45
CA VAL A 184 14.64 -56.07 -26.47
C VAL A 184 14.48 -56.67 -27.89
N VAL A 185 14.18 -57.96 -27.96
CA VAL A 185 13.89 -58.63 -29.23
C VAL A 185 12.49 -58.24 -29.70
N ASN A 186 12.34 -57.91 -30.99
CA ASN A 186 11.07 -57.51 -31.63
C ASN A 186 10.62 -56.07 -31.34
N ILE A 187 11.50 -55.08 -31.48
CA ILE A 187 11.09 -53.66 -31.52
C ILE A 187 10.37 -53.41 -32.86
N PRO A 188 9.15 -52.85 -32.85
CA PRO A 188 8.39 -52.57 -34.09
C PRO A 188 9.19 -51.68 -35.04
N PHE A 189 9.21 -52.02 -36.31
CA PHE A 189 9.92 -51.34 -37.40
C PHE A 189 11.45 -51.30 -37.31
N ALA A 190 12.12 -51.88 -36.29
CA ALA A 190 13.55 -51.79 -36.12
C ALA A 190 14.39 -52.37 -37.27
N GLU A 191 13.88 -53.39 -37.97
CA GLU A 191 14.58 -54.03 -39.10
C GLU A 191 14.35 -53.31 -40.46
N HIS A 192 13.49 -52.24 -40.48
CA HIS A 192 13.20 -51.59 -41.75
C HIS A 192 14.33 -50.60 -42.13
N PRO A 193 14.81 -50.57 -43.40
CA PRO A 193 15.95 -49.74 -43.81
C PRO A 193 15.80 -48.23 -43.53
N ILE A 194 14.55 -47.74 -43.46
CA ILE A 194 14.26 -46.31 -43.20
C ILE A 194 13.70 -46.07 -41.81
N ALA A 195 13.72 -47.07 -40.92
CA ALA A 195 13.18 -46.96 -39.55
C ALA A 195 13.74 -45.75 -38.77
N PHE A 196 15.03 -45.49 -38.85
CA PHE A 196 15.69 -44.38 -38.24
C PHE A 196 15.05 -43.04 -38.65
N TRP A 197 14.84 -42.83 -39.94
CA TRP A 197 14.25 -41.59 -40.45
C TRP A 197 12.78 -41.43 -40.11
N ILE A 198 12.04 -42.53 -40.04
CA ILE A 198 10.62 -42.51 -39.59
C ILE A 198 10.52 -42.11 -38.14
N VAL A 199 11.36 -42.65 -37.26
CA VAL A 199 11.40 -42.31 -35.82
C VAL A 199 11.80 -40.84 -35.60
N ILE A 200 12.84 -40.38 -36.30
CA ILE A 200 13.25 -38.97 -36.24
C ILE A 200 12.14 -38.06 -36.77
N GLY A 201 11.54 -38.37 -37.87
CA GLY A 201 10.41 -37.63 -38.43
C GLY A 201 9.23 -37.53 -37.44
N PHE A 202 8.89 -38.65 -36.81
CA PHE A 202 7.86 -38.68 -35.76
C PHE A 202 8.21 -37.80 -34.56
N MET A 203 9.46 -37.87 -34.07
CA MET A 203 9.93 -36.98 -32.99
C MET A 203 9.83 -35.49 -33.34
N ILE A 204 10.23 -35.13 -34.58
CA ILE A 204 10.15 -33.73 -35.03
C ILE A 204 8.68 -33.28 -35.14
N ILE A 205 7.82 -34.11 -35.74
CA ILE A 205 6.39 -33.80 -35.92
C ILE A 205 5.71 -33.62 -34.56
N THR A 206 5.95 -34.53 -33.60
CA THR A 206 5.37 -34.42 -32.26
C THR A 206 5.91 -33.18 -31.49
N THR A 207 7.18 -32.85 -31.65
CA THR A 207 7.76 -31.64 -31.04
C THR A 207 7.15 -30.36 -31.62
N VAL A 208 6.99 -30.28 -32.94
CA VAL A 208 6.36 -29.12 -33.62
C VAL A 208 4.87 -29.01 -33.28
N ALA A 209 4.16 -30.12 -33.12
CA ALA A 209 2.73 -30.10 -32.76
C ALA A 209 2.44 -29.62 -31.32
N ILE A 210 3.44 -29.66 -30.44
CA ILE A 210 3.35 -29.18 -29.05
C ILE A 210 3.68 -27.70 -28.94
N TYR A 211 4.47 -27.18 -29.88
CA TYR A 211 4.84 -25.76 -29.89
C TYR A 211 3.70 -24.90 -30.45
#